data_53d2cdc93c4eb1ba1a2237a7b5d3a005
#
_entry.id   53d2cdc93c4eb1ba1a2237a7b5d3a005
#
_cell.length_a   1.000
_cell.length_b   1.000
_cell.length_c   1.000
_cell.angle_alpha   90.00
_cell.angle_beta   90.00
_cell.angle_gamma   90.00
#
_symmetry.space_group_name_H-M   'P 1'
#
loop_
_entity.id
_entity.type
_entity.pdbx_description
1 polymer ?
#
loop_
_entity_poly.entity_id
_entity_poly.type
_entity_poly.pdbx_seq_one_letter_code
_entity_poly.pdbx_strand_id
1 'polypeptide(L)'
;MKKKLLSLLFLVATLALTGCGYKKPEVHSMLGMNIKSITTVCGTDCSMDTIDTSSTSDHGMITYYYTDVAGDKGISDAKTYYNYLKSEKHCIKIDDFDEKKGNYSAYFQLNEKQVKSGFLMKVSFTKNSYTVYIEDNI
;
A
#
# COMPACT_ATOMS: atom_id res chain seq x y z
N MET A 1 17.53 2.34 15.20
CA MET A 1 16.59 2.38 16.33
C MET A 1 15.32 3.14 16.05
N LYS A 2 15.35 4.34 15.50
CA LYS A 2 14.14 5.11 15.12
C LYS A 2 13.24 4.41 14.10
N LYS A 3 13.82 3.56 13.26
CA LYS A 3 13.11 2.80 12.22
C LYS A 3 12.20 1.71 12.80
N LYS A 4 12.63 1.05 13.88
CA LYS A 4 11.85 0.00 14.54
C LYS A 4 10.56 0.54 15.18
N LEU A 5 10.62 1.74 15.72
CA LEU A 5 9.46 2.39 16.31
C LEU A 5 8.41 2.79 15.25
N LEU A 6 8.87 3.24 14.09
CA LEU A 6 7.99 3.64 13.00
C LEU A 6 7.27 2.45 12.37
N SER A 7 7.97 1.34 12.15
CA SER A 7 7.35 0.11 11.66
C SER A 7 6.32 -0.45 12.66
N LEU A 8 6.62 -0.37 13.94
CA LEU A 8 5.72 -0.84 14.99
C LEU A 8 4.46 0.03 15.10
N LEU A 9 4.61 1.34 15.03
CA LEU A 9 3.49 2.28 15.03
C LEU A 9 2.58 2.10 13.81
N PHE A 10 3.17 1.86 12.67
CA PHE A 10 2.44 1.59 11.44
C PHE A 10 1.62 0.30 11.55
N LEU A 11 2.22 -0.76 12.08
CA LEU A 11 1.55 -2.03 12.32
C LEU A 11 0.35 -1.91 13.27
N VAL A 12 0.50 -1.17 14.35
CA VAL A 12 -0.57 -0.99 15.35
C VAL A 12 -1.75 -0.21 14.77
N ALA A 13 -1.47 0.80 13.96
CA ALA A 13 -2.54 1.61 13.36
C ALA A 13 -3.40 0.85 12.33
N THR A 14 -2.87 -0.24 11.78
CA THR A 14 -3.55 -1.02 10.74
C THR A 14 -4.28 -2.26 11.24
N LEU A 15 -4.07 -2.64 12.48
CA LEU A 15 -4.68 -3.83 13.09
C LEU A 15 -6.04 -3.58 13.75
N ALA A 16 -6.71 -2.49 13.43
CA ALA A 16 -8.04 -2.23 13.95
C ALA A 16 -9.05 -3.22 13.38
N LEU A 17 -9.41 -4.20 14.19
CA LEU A 17 -10.46 -5.18 13.87
C LEU A 17 -11.83 -4.57 14.17
N THR A 18 -12.75 -4.69 13.23
CA THR A 18 -14.14 -4.31 13.43
C THR A 18 -15.07 -5.47 13.06
N GLY A 19 -15.74 -6.05 14.05
CA GLY A 19 -16.84 -7.01 13.86
C GLY A 19 -16.54 -8.14 12.87
N CYS A 20 -17.05 -8.06 11.66
CA CYS A 20 -17.00 -9.12 10.64
C CYS A 20 -15.84 -8.94 9.64
N GLY A 21 -14.65 -8.57 10.08
CA GLY A 21 -13.49 -8.43 9.21
C GLY A 21 -12.59 -7.26 9.57
N TYR A 22 -11.65 -6.98 8.71
CA TYR A 22 -10.70 -5.90 8.92
C TYR A 22 -11.27 -4.58 8.43
N LYS A 23 -11.06 -3.53 9.21
CA LYS A 23 -11.36 -2.17 8.74
C LYS A 23 -10.36 -1.79 7.63
N LYS A 24 -10.88 -1.39 6.49
CA LYS A 24 -10.06 -0.93 5.39
C LYS A 24 -9.36 0.39 5.77
N PRO A 25 -8.05 0.50 5.60
CA PRO A 25 -7.34 1.74 5.91
C PRO A 25 -7.76 2.85 4.93
N GLU A 26 -7.87 4.06 5.42
CA GLU A 26 -8.09 5.24 4.58
C GLU A 26 -6.78 5.76 3.99
N VAL A 27 -5.73 5.71 4.81
CA VAL A 27 -4.38 6.13 4.44
C VAL A 27 -3.35 5.13 4.93
N HIS A 28 -2.23 5.09 4.25
CA HIS A 28 -1.03 4.40 4.70
C HIS A 28 -0.05 5.46 5.20
N SER A 29 0.18 5.48 6.52
CA SER A 29 1.09 6.43 7.15
C SER A 29 2.45 5.79 7.35
N MET A 30 3.44 6.25 6.60
CA MET A 30 4.80 5.71 6.64
C MET A 30 5.81 6.85 6.58
N LEU A 31 6.78 6.83 7.47
CA LEU A 31 7.87 7.81 7.47
C LEU A 31 7.37 9.27 7.44
N GLY A 32 6.21 9.55 8.06
CA GLY A 32 5.62 10.88 8.03
C GLY A 32 4.84 11.23 6.76
N MET A 33 4.77 10.32 5.79
CA MET A 33 3.96 10.48 4.60
C MET A 33 2.60 9.81 4.78
N ASN A 34 1.55 10.45 4.27
CA ASN A 34 0.20 9.90 4.26
C ASN A 34 -0.21 9.63 2.81
N ILE A 35 -0.14 8.37 2.42
CA ILE A 35 -0.56 7.92 1.09
C ILE A 35 -1.99 7.40 1.19
N LYS A 36 -2.92 7.98 0.45
CA LYS A 36 -4.30 7.48 0.43
C LYS A 36 -4.32 6.03 -0.03
N SER A 37 -5.17 5.22 0.60
CA SER A 37 -5.34 3.82 0.19
C SER A 37 -6.04 3.72 -1.17
N ILE A 38 -5.92 2.56 -1.80
CA ILE A 38 -6.60 2.29 -3.08
C ILE A 38 -8.12 2.44 -2.95
N THR A 39 -8.68 2.01 -1.82
CA THR A 39 -10.13 2.14 -1.57
C THR A 39 -10.58 3.58 -1.37
N THR A 40 -9.73 4.41 -0.79
CA THR A 40 -10.02 5.85 -0.66
C THR A 40 -9.94 6.57 -2.02
N VAL A 41 -8.94 6.24 -2.82
CA VAL A 41 -8.75 6.87 -4.14
C VAL A 41 -9.84 6.45 -5.13
N CYS A 42 -10.19 5.17 -5.15
CA CYS A 42 -11.13 4.62 -6.14
C CYS A 42 -12.58 4.64 -5.69
N GLY A 43 -12.84 4.56 -4.39
CA GLY A 43 -14.19 4.56 -3.83
C GLY A 43 -15.01 3.31 -4.17
N THR A 44 -14.38 2.25 -4.65
CA THR A 44 -15.07 1.02 -5.06
C THR A 44 -15.31 0.13 -3.85
N ASP A 45 -16.52 -0.43 -3.74
CA ASP A 45 -16.84 -1.40 -2.70
C ASP A 45 -16.04 -2.69 -2.89
N CYS A 46 -15.48 -3.16 -1.80
CA CYS A 46 -14.76 -4.42 -1.74
C CYS A 46 -14.70 -4.91 -0.29
N SER A 47 -14.31 -6.16 -0.13
CA SER A 47 -14.00 -6.74 1.17
C SER A 47 -12.49 -6.73 1.38
N MET A 48 -12.06 -6.68 2.63
CA MET A 48 -10.68 -6.92 2.98
C MET A 48 -10.60 -8.15 3.86
N ASP A 49 -10.11 -9.26 3.29
CA ASP A 49 -10.13 -10.56 3.94
C ASP A 49 -9.02 -10.73 4.96
N THR A 50 -7.85 -10.22 4.64
CA THR A 50 -6.64 -10.53 5.41
C THR A 50 -5.69 -9.35 5.40
N ILE A 51 -5.02 -9.18 6.52
CA ILE A 51 -3.83 -8.34 6.64
C ILE A 51 -2.70 -9.24 7.12
N ASP A 52 -1.66 -9.37 6.30
CA ASP A 52 -0.42 -10.04 6.70
C ASP A 52 0.62 -9.02 7.11
N THR A 53 1.23 -9.27 8.26
CA THR A 53 2.32 -8.43 8.76
C THR A 53 3.54 -9.27 9.06
N SER A 54 4.70 -8.74 8.73
CA SER A 54 5.98 -9.34 9.08
C SER A 54 6.95 -8.24 9.47
N SER A 55 7.68 -8.43 10.53
CA SER A 55 8.74 -7.50 10.92
C SER A 55 9.97 -8.27 11.35
N THR A 56 11.10 -7.84 10.81
CA THR A 56 12.43 -8.22 11.30
C THR A 56 13.02 -7.06 12.09
N SER A 57 14.24 -7.22 12.60
CA SER A 57 14.91 -6.15 13.31
C SER A 57 15.08 -4.87 12.48
N ASP A 58 15.11 -4.99 11.16
CA ASP A 58 15.45 -3.91 10.23
C ASP A 58 14.35 -3.54 9.24
N HIS A 59 13.35 -4.40 9.06
CA HIS A 59 12.31 -4.22 8.05
C HIS A 59 10.92 -4.52 8.59
N GLY A 60 9.97 -3.71 8.20
CA GLY A 60 8.55 -3.96 8.39
C GLY A 60 7.86 -4.18 7.04
N MET A 61 6.99 -5.16 6.98
CA MET A 61 6.21 -5.48 5.80
C MET A 61 4.74 -5.63 6.19
N ILE A 62 3.86 -5.15 5.34
CA ILE A 62 2.43 -5.34 5.50
C ILE A 62 1.79 -5.57 4.14
N THR A 63 0.86 -6.51 4.10
CA THR A 63 0.08 -6.81 2.89
C THR A 63 -1.40 -6.75 3.21
N TYR A 64 -2.13 -6.00 2.40
CA TYR A 64 -3.58 -5.91 2.45
C TYR A 64 -4.17 -6.68 1.28
N TYR A 65 -5.07 -7.60 1.57
CA TYR A 65 -5.75 -8.42 0.56
C TYR A 65 -7.19 -7.96 0.41
N TYR A 66 -7.51 -7.36 -0.72
CA TYR A 66 -8.85 -6.90 -1.07
C TYR A 66 -9.48 -7.86 -2.07
N THR A 67 -10.69 -8.29 -1.77
CA THR A 67 -11.47 -9.23 -2.58
C THR A 67 -12.85 -8.65 -2.89
N ASP A 68 -13.58 -9.32 -3.77
CA ASP A 68 -14.95 -8.93 -4.14
C ASP A 68 -15.05 -7.45 -4.58
N VAL A 69 -14.11 -7.02 -5.39
CA VAL A 69 -14.12 -5.67 -5.95
C VAL A 69 -15.33 -5.52 -6.86
N ALA A 70 -16.24 -4.63 -6.49
CA ALA A 70 -17.51 -4.46 -7.17
C ALA A 70 -17.35 -4.05 -8.63
N GLY A 71 -18.25 -4.54 -9.48
CA GLY A 71 -18.31 -4.17 -10.90
C GLY A 71 -17.10 -4.59 -11.72
N ASP A 72 -16.36 -5.63 -11.29
CA ASP A 72 -15.13 -6.08 -11.96
C ASP A 72 -14.11 -4.96 -12.22
N LYS A 73 -14.05 -4.00 -11.31
CA LYS A 73 -13.20 -2.81 -11.44
C LYS A 73 -11.76 -2.99 -10.97
N GLY A 74 -11.34 -4.20 -10.62
CA GLY A 74 -10.00 -4.44 -10.06
C GLY A 74 -8.87 -3.87 -10.93
N ILE A 75 -8.92 -4.07 -12.23
CA ILE A 75 -7.90 -3.58 -13.16
C ILE A 75 -7.98 -2.06 -13.33
N SER A 76 -9.18 -1.51 -13.52
CA SER A 76 -9.36 -0.07 -13.68
C SER A 76 -9.01 0.70 -12.41
N ASP A 77 -9.35 0.16 -11.25
CA ASP A 77 -8.97 0.73 -9.95
C ASP A 77 -7.45 0.71 -9.76
N ALA A 78 -6.80 -0.40 -10.11
CA ALA A 78 -5.35 -0.51 -10.04
C ALA A 78 -4.67 0.55 -10.93
N LYS A 79 -5.22 0.83 -12.12
CA LYS A 79 -4.72 1.89 -12.99
C LYS A 79 -4.98 3.28 -12.45
N THR A 80 -6.15 3.52 -11.89
CA THR A 80 -6.47 4.80 -11.22
C THR A 80 -5.51 5.04 -10.04
N TYR A 81 -5.28 4.01 -9.25
CA TYR A 81 -4.34 4.09 -8.14
C TYR A 81 -2.90 4.27 -8.61
N TYR A 82 -2.49 3.64 -9.70
CA TYR A 82 -1.21 3.85 -10.35
C TYR A 82 -0.98 5.34 -10.66
N ASN A 83 -1.97 5.98 -11.29
CA ASN A 83 -1.89 7.40 -11.63
C ASN A 83 -1.79 8.28 -10.38
N TYR A 84 -2.54 7.94 -9.34
CA TYR A 84 -2.45 8.62 -8.06
C TYR A 84 -1.05 8.50 -7.44
N LEU A 85 -0.51 7.28 -7.34
CA LEU A 85 0.82 7.06 -6.78
C LEU A 85 1.91 7.79 -7.59
N LYS A 86 1.80 7.77 -8.90
CA LYS A 86 2.73 8.48 -9.80
C LYS A 86 2.71 9.99 -9.57
N SER A 87 1.60 10.56 -9.16
CA SER A 87 1.45 11.99 -8.87
C SER A 87 1.96 12.41 -7.50
N GLU A 88 2.22 11.45 -6.60
CA GLU A 88 2.68 11.75 -5.26
C GLU A 88 4.09 12.34 -5.26
N LYS A 89 4.26 13.40 -4.46
CA LYS A 89 5.50 14.18 -4.40
C LYS A 89 6.75 13.35 -4.12
N HIS A 90 6.62 12.34 -3.26
CA HIS A 90 7.75 11.53 -2.82
C HIS A 90 7.92 10.23 -3.61
N CYS A 91 7.11 10.01 -4.63
CA CYS A 91 7.28 8.88 -5.54
C CYS A 91 8.44 9.17 -6.49
N ILE A 92 9.56 8.49 -6.26
CA ILE A 92 10.78 8.71 -7.05
C ILE A 92 10.86 7.82 -8.28
N LYS A 93 10.15 6.72 -8.25
CA LYS A 93 10.09 5.74 -9.35
C LYS A 93 8.81 4.94 -9.26
N ILE A 94 8.24 4.63 -10.40
CA ILE A 94 7.13 3.68 -10.52
C ILE A 94 7.33 2.86 -11.79
N ASP A 95 7.11 1.55 -11.70
CA ASP A 95 7.16 0.67 -12.87
C ASP A 95 6.03 1.03 -13.84
N ASP A 96 6.21 0.72 -15.12
CA ASP A 96 5.18 0.93 -16.11
C ASP A 96 3.94 0.06 -15.81
N PHE A 97 2.76 0.62 -16.03
CA PHE A 97 1.53 -0.12 -15.89
C PHE A 97 1.35 -1.10 -17.04
N ASP A 98 1.28 -2.37 -16.71
CA ASP A 98 1.04 -3.45 -17.67
C ASP A 98 -0.08 -4.35 -17.13
N GLU A 99 -1.23 -4.29 -17.78
CA GLU A 99 -2.42 -5.06 -17.41
C GLU A 99 -2.17 -6.57 -17.45
N LYS A 100 -1.37 -7.03 -18.40
CA LYS A 100 -1.05 -8.46 -18.55
C LYS A 100 -0.12 -8.95 -17.45
N LYS A 101 0.79 -8.11 -17.02
CA LYS A 101 1.70 -8.41 -15.91
C LYS A 101 0.95 -8.51 -14.58
N GLY A 102 -0.10 -7.71 -14.40
CA GLY A 102 -0.97 -7.75 -13.22
C GLY A 102 -0.37 -7.19 -11.94
N ASN A 103 0.73 -6.48 -12.02
CA ASN A 103 1.32 -5.79 -10.86
C ASN A 103 2.25 -4.66 -11.30
N TYR A 104 2.50 -3.75 -10.37
CA TYR A 104 3.52 -2.71 -10.51
C TYR A 104 4.08 -2.35 -9.12
N SER A 105 5.25 -1.74 -9.10
CA SER A 105 5.89 -1.26 -7.88
C SER A 105 6.16 0.23 -7.95
N ALA A 106 5.88 0.92 -6.85
CA ALA A 106 6.17 2.33 -6.65
C ALA A 106 7.18 2.48 -5.50
N TYR A 107 8.15 3.35 -5.69
CA TYR A 107 9.23 3.59 -4.74
C TYR A 107 9.13 5.02 -4.23
N PHE A 108 9.13 5.16 -2.91
CA PHE A 108 8.99 6.43 -2.22
C PHE A 108 10.22 6.72 -1.39
N GLN A 109 10.63 7.99 -1.38
CA GLN A 109 11.74 8.46 -0.57
C GLN A 109 11.41 9.80 0.07
N LEU A 110 11.58 9.88 1.40
CA LEU A 110 11.19 11.06 2.17
C LEU A 110 12.16 12.21 2.01
N ASN A 111 13.46 11.93 1.99
CA ASN A 111 14.47 12.98 2.02
C ASN A 111 15.69 12.65 1.17
N GLU A 112 16.03 13.59 0.31
CA GLU A 112 17.15 13.47 -0.61
C GLU A 112 18.52 13.64 0.06
N LYS A 113 18.58 14.25 1.26
CA LYS A 113 19.84 14.80 1.77
C LYS A 113 20.55 13.99 2.86
N GLN A 114 19.88 13.16 3.65
CA GLN A 114 20.54 12.62 4.83
C GLN A 114 20.32 11.15 5.14
N VAL A 115 19.26 10.57 4.78
CA VAL A 115 18.97 9.16 5.06
C VAL A 115 18.19 8.59 3.90
N LYS A 116 18.66 7.49 3.40
CA LYS A 116 17.91 6.68 2.45
C LYS A 116 16.73 6.02 3.19
N SER A 117 15.81 6.82 3.70
CA SER A 117 14.57 6.28 4.25
C SER A 117 13.52 6.31 3.16
N GLY A 118 13.12 5.13 2.77
CA GLY A 118 12.14 4.96 1.73
C GLY A 118 11.30 3.72 1.97
N PHE A 119 10.30 3.54 1.16
CA PHE A 119 9.49 2.33 1.16
C PHE A 119 9.09 1.96 -0.25
N LEU A 120 8.82 0.67 -0.40
CA LEU A 120 8.29 0.07 -1.62
C LEU A 120 6.81 -0.21 -1.42
N MET A 121 5.99 0.15 -2.38
CA MET A 121 4.60 -0.26 -2.45
C MET A 121 4.38 -1.04 -3.74
N LYS A 122 3.96 -2.30 -3.61
CA LYS A 122 3.62 -3.16 -4.74
C LYS A 122 2.12 -3.40 -4.79
N VAL A 123 1.52 -3.13 -5.92
CA VAL A 123 0.10 -3.39 -6.18
C VAL A 123 -0.01 -4.54 -7.18
N SER A 124 -0.67 -5.61 -6.76
CA SER A 124 -1.04 -6.72 -7.63
C SER A 124 -2.55 -6.71 -7.82
N PHE A 125 -3.02 -7.06 -8.99
CA PHE A 125 -4.43 -6.92 -9.29
C PHE A 125 -4.94 -7.99 -10.26
N THR A 126 -6.20 -8.29 -10.11
CA THR A 126 -7.01 -9.08 -11.05
C THR A 126 -8.29 -8.29 -11.34
N LYS A 127 -9.18 -8.88 -12.11
CA LYS A 127 -10.48 -8.29 -12.43
C LYS A 127 -11.32 -7.93 -11.19
N ASN A 128 -11.25 -8.76 -10.14
CA ASN A 128 -12.10 -8.62 -8.95
C ASN A 128 -11.35 -8.58 -7.63
N SER A 129 -10.04 -8.38 -7.67
CA SER A 129 -9.23 -8.30 -6.45
C SER A 129 -8.02 -7.41 -6.67
N TYR A 130 -7.49 -6.90 -5.58
CA TYR A 130 -6.16 -6.32 -5.57
C TYR A 130 -5.48 -6.53 -4.21
N THR A 131 -4.16 -6.57 -4.26
CA THR A 131 -3.30 -6.72 -3.10
C THR A 131 -2.35 -5.56 -3.04
N VAL A 132 -2.24 -4.94 -1.87
CA VAL A 132 -1.28 -3.84 -1.65
C VAL A 132 -0.24 -4.31 -0.64
N TYR A 133 0.97 -4.47 -1.11
CA TYR A 133 2.13 -4.83 -0.31
C TYR A 133 2.99 -3.59 -0.06
N ILE A 134 3.38 -3.39 1.18
CA ILE A 134 4.22 -2.26 1.57
C ILE A 134 5.37 -2.78 2.41
N GLU A 135 6.57 -2.36 2.05
CA GLU A 135 7.80 -2.71 2.73
C GLU A 135 8.64 -1.45 2.93
N ASP A 136 9.10 -1.22 4.16
CA ASP A 136 10.09 -0.20 4.37
C ASP A 136 11.43 -0.69 3.81
N ASN A 137 11.87 -0.04 2.76
CA ASN A 137 13.08 -0.37 2.04
C ASN A 137 14.17 0.66 2.40
N ILE A 138 15.11 0.20 3.16
CA ILE A 138 16.15 1.08 3.67
C ILE A 138 17.50 0.62 3.21
#